data_24c9dbde114adbfef662dc093d502083
#
_entry.id   24c9dbde114adbfef662dc093d502083
#
_cell.length_a   1.000
_cell.length_b   1.000
_cell.length_c   1.000
_cell.angle_alpha   90.00
_cell.angle_beta   90.00
_cell.angle_gamma   90.00
#
_symmetry.space_group_name_H-M   'P 1'
#
loop_
_entity.id
_entity.type
_entity.pdbx_description
1 polymer ?
#
loop_
_entity_poly.entity_id
_entity_poly.type
_entity_poly.pdbx_seq_one_letter_code
_entity_poly.pdbx_strand_id
1 'polypeptide(L)'
;MDSSPGLHISRVHAVAVPVAEQERALAFYRDVLGFEVRRDSTFGAGDRWIEVAPPGAETTVALPPPHPGGVRTGVDTGLRLATPDARSAHGALAARGVDVDEVLDFPGAPPMFFARDPDGNTLVIVEA
;
A
#
# COMPACT_ATOMS: atom_id res chain seq x y z
N MET A 1 -21.56 24.37 -13.81
CA MET A 1 -20.45 23.93 -13.00
C MET A 1 -20.34 24.76 -11.74
N ASP A 2 -20.30 24.15 -10.63
CA ASP A 2 -20.12 24.86 -9.38
C ASP A 2 -18.67 25.27 -9.19
N SER A 3 -18.46 26.48 -8.80
CA SER A 3 -17.14 27.01 -8.50
C SER A 3 -17.12 27.58 -7.09
N SER A 4 -17.59 26.78 -6.12
CA SER A 4 -17.56 27.18 -4.72
C SER A 4 -16.18 27.67 -4.35
N PRO A 5 -16.03 28.94 -3.90
CA PRO A 5 -14.73 29.47 -3.55
C PRO A 5 -14.08 28.65 -2.44
N GLY A 6 -12.83 28.34 -2.60
CA GLY A 6 -12.02 27.69 -1.57
C GLY A 6 -12.08 26.18 -1.53
N LEU A 7 -12.98 25.55 -2.29
CA LEU A 7 -13.03 24.08 -2.32
C LEU A 7 -12.73 23.55 -3.71
N HIS A 8 -11.57 22.92 -3.84
CA HIS A 8 -11.20 22.16 -5.02
C HIS A 8 -10.34 20.99 -4.62
N ILE A 9 -10.94 19.82 -4.54
CA ILE A 9 -10.21 18.57 -4.28
C ILE A 9 -9.97 17.90 -5.63
N SER A 10 -8.72 17.76 -6.02
CA SER A 10 -8.37 17.32 -7.38
C SER A 10 -8.18 15.81 -7.52
N ARG A 11 -7.73 15.11 -6.46
CA ARG A 11 -7.46 13.68 -6.52
C ARG A 11 -7.17 13.11 -5.14
N VAL A 12 -7.07 11.79 -5.06
CA VAL A 12 -6.54 11.13 -3.87
C VAL A 12 -5.01 11.16 -4.00
N HIS A 13 -4.35 11.92 -3.14
CA HIS A 13 -2.90 12.08 -3.18
C HIS A 13 -2.18 10.83 -2.65
N ALA A 14 -2.53 10.41 -1.46
CA ALA A 14 -1.87 9.30 -0.80
C ALA A 14 -2.83 8.57 0.15
N VAL A 15 -2.57 7.29 0.35
CA VAL A 15 -3.22 6.49 1.39
C VAL A 15 -2.14 6.09 2.38
N ALA A 16 -2.33 6.43 3.66
CA ALA A 16 -1.34 6.11 4.69
C ALA A 16 -1.58 4.71 5.24
N VAL A 17 -0.48 3.95 5.38
CA VAL A 17 -0.49 2.63 5.99
C VAL A 17 0.29 2.72 7.30
N PRO A 18 -0.29 2.30 8.43
CA PRO A 18 0.41 2.38 9.70
C PRO A 18 1.60 1.41 9.72
N VAL A 19 2.77 1.90 10.11
CA VAL A 19 3.99 1.10 10.15
C VAL A 19 4.67 1.29 11.51
N ALA A 20 5.19 0.20 12.06
CA ALA A 20 5.94 0.23 13.30
C ALA A 20 7.40 0.61 13.04
N GLU A 21 7.93 0.25 11.87
CA GLU A 21 9.33 0.48 11.52
C GLU A 21 9.43 0.74 10.02
N GLN A 22 9.78 2.00 9.67
CA GLN A 22 9.72 2.48 8.29
C GLN A 22 10.66 1.73 7.33
N GLU A 23 11.87 1.37 7.76
CA GLU A 23 12.81 0.66 6.88
C GLU A 23 12.28 -0.72 6.48
N ARG A 24 11.69 -1.43 7.42
CA ARG A 24 11.11 -2.75 7.14
C ARG A 24 9.93 -2.64 6.18
N ALA A 25 9.07 -1.64 6.39
CA ALA A 25 7.94 -1.41 5.51
C ALA A 25 8.42 -1.01 4.11
N LEU A 26 9.40 -0.10 4.04
CA LEU A 26 9.96 0.33 2.76
C LEU A 26 10.55 -0.84 1.98
N ALA A 27 11.30 -1.71 2.63
CA ALA A 27 11.87 -2.89 2.00
C ALA A 27 10.79 -3.78 1.40
N PHE A 28 9.67 -3.95 2.09
CA PHE A 28 8.57 -4.76 1.58
C PHE A 28 7.92 -4.12 0.35
N TYR A 29 7.50 -2.87 0.46
CA TYR A 29 6.79 -2.22 -0.66
C TYR A 29 7.70 -2.00 -1.86
N ARG A 30 8.95 -1.63 -1.65
CA ARG A 30 9.91 -1.39 -2.74
C ARG A 30 10.45 -2.70 -3.33
N ASP A 31 10.97 -3.59 -2.48
CA ASP A 31 11.74 -4.74 -2.97
C ASP A 31 10.88 -5.96 -3.23
N VAL A 32 9.79 -6.15 -2.47
CA VAL A 32 8.89 -7.30 -2.66
C VAL A 32 7.78 -6.95 -3.65
N LEU A 33 7.09 -5.83 -3.44
CA LEU A 33 5.98 -5.42 -4.32
C LEU A 33 6.46 -4.67 -5.58
N GLY A 34 7.70 -4.22 -5.62
CA GLY A 34 8.24 -3.52 -6.80
C GLY A 34 7.79 -2.08 -6.93
N PHE A 35 7.40 -1.44 -5.84
CA PHE A 35 6.99 -0.05 -5.86
C PHE A 35 8.20 0.87 -6.01
N GLU A 36 7.98 2.03 -6.62
CA GLU A 36 8.96 3.09 -6.70
C GLU A 36 8.88 3.97 -5.45
N VAL A 37 10.02 4.44 -4.98
CA VAL A 37 10.07 5.48 -3.95
C VAL A 37 9.81 6.83 -4.64
N ARG A 38 8.69 7.46 -4.28
CA ARG A 38 8.30 8.76 -4.84
C ARG A 38 8.76 9.91 -3.96
N ARG A 39 8.89 9.66 -2.68
CA ARG A 39 9.36 10.65 -1.72
C ARG A 39 10.00 9.95 -0.55
N ASP A 40 11.13 10.46 -0.11
CA ASP A 40 11.81 10.02 1.11
C ASP A 40 12.57 11.25 1.63
N SER A 41 11.97 11.94 2.58
CA SER A 41 12.50 13.19 3.08
C SER A 41 12.27 13.31 4.58
N THR A 42 13.10 14.12 5.23
CA THR A 42 12.90 14.45 6.64
C THR A 42 12.10 15.73 6.78
N PHE A 43 11.35 15.83 7.86
CA PHE A 43 10.59 17.02 8.20
C PHE A 43 10.54 17.20 9.72
N GLY A 44 10.15 18.40 10.16
CA GLY A 44 10.03 18.70 11.58
C GLY A 44 11.35 18.43 12.33
N ALA A 45 11.28 17.71 13.43
CA ALA A 45 12.42 17.41 14.30
C ALA A 45 13.19 16.14 13.87
N GLY A 46 13.23 15.85 12.59
CA GLY A 46 13.97 14.69 12.06
C GLY A 46 13.09 13.49 11.73
N ASP A 47 11.78 13.68 11.69
CA ASP A 47 10.89 12.64 11.22
C ASP A 47 11.06 12.38 9.72
N ARG A 48 10.87 11.15 9.32
CA ARG A 48 11.05 10.72 7.94
C ARG A 48 9.69 10.48 7.29
N TRP A 49 9.45 11.12 6.15
CA TRP A 49 8.24 10.92 5.35
C TRP A 49 8.56 10.12 4.10
N ILE A 50 7.88 8.99 3.92
CA ILE A 50 8.11 8.10 2.79
C ILE A 50 6.81 7.92 2.03
N GLU A 51 6.88 8.04 0.70
CA GLU A 51 5.78 7.66 -0.19
C GLU A 51 6.31 6.73 -1.27
N VAL A 52 5.58 5.67 -1.51
CA VAL A 52 5.89 4.67 -2.53
C VAL A 52 4.66 4.47 -3.42
N ALA A 53 4.86 3.97 -4.63
CA ALA A 53 3.75 3.70 -5.53
C ALA A 53 4.17 2.72 -6.62
N PRO A 54 3.23 1.97 -7.20
CA PRO A 54 3.51 1.21 -8.41
C PRO A 54 4.03 2.16 -9.50
N PRO A 55 4.93 1.69 -10.38
CA PRO A 55 5.43 2.53 -11.48
C PRO A 55 4.29 3.13 -12.29
N GLY A 56 4.34 4.45 -12.49
CA GLY A 56 3.34 5.19 -13.26
C GLY A 56 2.06 5.56 -12.53
N ALA A 57 1.86 5.10 -11.30
CA ALA A 57 0.65 5.43 -10.54
C ALA A 57 0.70 6.87 -10.03
N GLU A 58 -0.46 7.53 -9.98
CA GLU A 58 -0.54 8.90 -9.44
C GLU A 58 -0.70 8.90 -7.92
N THR A 59 -1.55 8.03 -7.39
CA THR A 59 -1.78 7.93 -5.95
C THR A 59 -0.65 7.14 -5.31
N THR A 60 -0.13 7.64 -4.21
CA THR A 60 0.95 6.98 -3.48
C THR A 60 0.43 6.27 -2.23
N VAL A 61 1.27 5.40 -1.70
CA VAL A 61 1.10 4.80 -0.37
C VAL A 61 2.13 5.46 0.54
N ALA A 62 1.64 6.11 1.58
CA ALA A 62 2.51 6.77 2.55
C ALA A 62 2.86 5.80 3.68
N LEU A 63 4.12 5.81 4.07
CA LEU A 63 4.64 5.04 5.21
C LEU A 63 5.09 6.07 6.25
N PRO A 64 4.14 6.58 7.07
CA PRO A 64 4.43 7.68 7.97
C PRO A 64 5.31 7.25 9.14
N PRO A 65 5.97 8.19 9.82
CA PRO A 65 6.72 7.86 11.02
C PRO A 65 5.79 7.38 12.14
N PRO A 66 6.28 6.50 13.02
CA PRO A 66 5.48 6.03 14.15
C PRO A 66 5.10 7.20 15.06
N HIS A 67 3.90 7.14 15.63
CA HIS A 67 3.45 8.14 16.62
C HIS A 67 4.18 7.96 17.96
N PRO A 68 4.39 9.06 18.71
CA PRO A 68 5.05 8.96 20.01
C PRO A 68 4.37 8.01 21.01
N GLY A 69 3.06 7.85 20.91
CA GLY A 69 2.30 6.93 21.75
C GLY A 69 2.23 5.50 21.22
N GLY A 70 3.00 5.20 20.17
CA GLY A 70 2.92 3.94 19.44
C GLY A 70 1.96 4.01 18.28
N VAL A 71 1.99 2.99 17.44
CA VAL A 71 1.14 2.91 16.25
C VAL A 71 0.37 1.59 16.28
N ARG A 72 -0.88 1.65 15.91
CA ARG A 72 -1.69 0.46 15.77
C ARG A 72 -1.52 -0.11 14.37
N THR A 73 -0.89 -1.28 14.28
CA THR A 73 -0.71 -2.02 13.03
C THR A 73 -1.66 -3.21 12.96
N GLY A 74 -1.54 -4.02 11.91
CA GLY A 74 -2.41 -5.17 11.72
C GLY A 74 -3.83 -4.80 11.31
N VAL A 75 -3.97 -3.67 10.62
CA VAL A 75 -5.28 -3.16 10.20
C VAL A 75 -5.60 -3.56 8.76
N ASP A 76 -6.89 -3.54 8.43
CA ASP A 76 -7.31 -3.57 7.03
C ASP A 76 -7.06 -2.19 6.43
N THR A 77 -6.13 -2.11 5.49
CA THR A 77 -5.74 -0.83 4.89
C THR A 77 -6.77 -0.28 3.93
N GLY A 78 -7.64 -1.15 3.41
CA GLY A 78 -8.54 -0.80 2.31
C GLY A 78 -7.84 -0.68 0.96
N LEU A 79 -6.52 -0.86 0.89
CA LEU A 79 -5.80 -0.81 -0.37
C LEU A 79 -6.19 -1.97 -1.27
N ARG A 80 -6.50 -1.66 -2.51
CA ARG A 80 -6.70 -2.63 -3.55
C ARG A 80 -5.69 -2.36 -4.66
N LEU A 81 -4.74 -3.29 -4.81
CA LEU A 81 -3.67 -3.18 -5.78
C LEU A 81 -3.99 -4.04 -6.98
N ALA A 82 -3.91 -3.45 -8.17
CA ALA A 82 -4.26 -4.14 -9.40
C ALA A 82 -3.09 -4.96 -9.94
N THR A 83 -3.39 -6.14 -10.47
CA THR A 83 -2.43 -6.97 -11.19
C THR A 83 -3.09 -7.50 -12.46
N PRO A 84 -2.35 -7.69 -13.56
CA PRO A 84 -2.90 -8.34 -14.75
C PRO A 84 -3.27 -9.81 -14.54
N ASP A 85 -2.67 -10.48 -13.55
CA ASP A 85 -2.84 -11.92 -13.32
C ASP A 85 -2.71 -12.21 -11.81
N ALA A 86 -3.86 -12.40 -11.16
CA ALA A 86 -3.89 -12.60 -9.72
C ALA A 86 -3.20 -13.91 -9.29
N ARG A 87 -3.36 -14.99 -10.06
CA ARG A 87 -2.76 -16.28 -9.70
C ARG A 87 -1.25 -16.24 -9.81
N SER A 88 -0.74 -15.55 -10.84
CA SER A 88 0.69 -15.36 -11.02
C SER A 88 1.27 -14.50 -9.89
N ALA A 89 0.60 -13.41 -9.55
CA ALA A 89 1.01 -12.56 -8.43
C ALA A 89 1.00 -13.32 -7.10
N HIS A 90 -0.04 -14.13 -6.87
CA HIS A 90 -0.15 -14.95 -5.67
C HIS A 90 1.04 -15.91 -5.54
N GLY A 91 1.34 -16.64 -6.61
CA GLY A 91 2.47 -17.58 -6.61
C GLY A 91 3.81 -16.89 -6.38
N ALA A 92 4.02 -15.73 -6.98
CA ALA A 92 5.25 -14.97 -6.81
C ALA A 92 5.43 -14.48 -5.38
N LEU A 93 4.37 -13.97 -4.75
CA LEU A 93 4.42 -13.49 -3.38
C LEU A 93 4.57 -14.65 -2.39
N ALA A 94 3.86 -15.74 -2.59
CA ALA A 94 3.98 -16.93 -1.75
C ALA A 94 5.41 -17.50 -1.80
N ALA A 95 6.01 -17.52 -2.97
CA ALA A 95 7.39 -18.00 -3.15
C ALA A 95 8.41 -17.13 -2.41
N ARG A 96 8.08 -15.88 -2.15
CA ARG A 96 8.93 -14.93 -1.40
C ARG A 96 8.60 -14.91 0.10
N GLY A 97 7.72 -15.79 0.56
CA GLY A 97 7.37 -15.89 1.98
C GLY A 97 6.38 -14.87 2.46
N VAL A 98 5.68 -14.20 1.55
CA VAL A 98 4.63 -13.25 1.94
C VAL A 98 3.41 -14.02 2.44
N ASP A 99 2.79 -13.53 3.50
CA ASP A 99 1.56 -14.08 4.04
C ASP A 99 0.39 -13.73 3.11
N VAL A 100 -0.08 -14.73 2.36
CA VAL A 100 -1.17 -14.58 1.40
C VAL A 100 -2.25 -15.62 1.69
N ASP A 101 -3.51 -15.23 1.48
CA ASP A 101 -4.65 -16.15 1.51
C ASP A 101 -4.87 -16.72 0.11
N GLU A 102 -5.77 -17.70 0.01
CA GLU A 102 -6.12 -18.30 -1.28
C GLU A 102 -6.72 -17.27 -2.24
N VAL A 103 -6.48 -17.49 -3.53
CA VAL A 103 -7.14 -16.70 -4.56
C VAL A 103 -8.64 -16.98 -4.51
N LEU A 104 -9.42 -15.91 -4.40
CA LEU A 104 -10.87 -15.94 -4.44
C LEU A 104 -11.32 -15.71 -5.88
N ASP A 105 -12.12 -16.63 -6.41
CA ASP A 105 -12.58 -16.57 -7.78
C ASP A 105 -14.08 -16.84 -7.82
N PHE A 106 -14.87 -15.77 -7.68
CA PHE A 106 -16.31 -15.86 -7.66
C PHE A 106 -16.91 -15.46 -9.00
N PRO A 107 -18.00 -16.10 -9.43
CA PRO A 107 -18.69 -15.65 -10.65
C PRO A 107 -19.09 -14.18 -10.57
N GLY A 108 -18.78 -13.43 -11.63
CA GLY A 108 -19.11 -12.01 -11.70
C GLY A 108 -18.16 -11.06 -10.98
N ALA A 109 -17.09 -11.58 -10.39
CA ALA A 109 -16.08 -10.77 -9.72
C ALA A 109 -14.69 -11.13 -10.27
N PRO A 110 -13.76 -10.17 -10.34
CA PRO A 110 -12.39 -10.50 -10.74
C PRO A 110 -11.70 -11.34 -9.66
N PRO A 111 -10.79 -12.22 -10.03
CA PRO A 111 -9.96 -12.94 -9.05
C PRO A 111 -9.20 -11.97 -8.17
N MET A 112 -9.09 -12.30 -6.88
CA MET A 112 -8.40 -11.46 -5.91
C MET A 112 -7.90 -12.31 -4.75
N PHE A 113 -6.97 -11.77 -3.97
CA PHE A 113 -6.54 -12.42 -2.74
C PHE A 113 -6.08 -11.38 -1.72
N PHE A 114 -6.12 -11.77 -0.46
CA PHE A 114 -5.60 -10.93 0.63
C PHE A 114 -4.13 -11.27 0.88
N ALA A 115 -3.36 -10.24 1.17
CA ALA A 115 -1.95 -10.35 1.53
C ALA A 115 -1.67 -9.46 2.73
N ARG A 116 -0.62 -9.75 3.51
CA ARG A 116 -0.23 -8.93 4.65
C ARG A 116 1.19 -8.42 4.46
N ASP A 117 1.37 -7.17 4.85
CA ASP A 117 2.70 -6.58 4.91
C ASP A 117 3.43 -7.01 6.21
N PRO A 118 4.68 -6.60 6.42
CA PRO A 118 5.43 -7.01 7.63
C PRO A 118 4.80 -6.59 8.95
N ASP A 119 3.95 -5.56 8.94
CA ASP A 119 3.23 -5.11 10.14
C ASP A 119 1.91 -5.84 10.33
N GLY A 120 1.59 -6.81 9.48
CA GLY A 120 0.33 -7.53 9.52
C GLY A 120 -0.84 -6.78 8.92
N ASN A 121 -0.61 -5.63 8.28
CA ASN A 121 -1.66 -4.88 7.60
C ASN A 121 -2.15 -5.64 6.38
N THR A 122 -3.46 -5.70 6.19
CA THR A 122 -4.07 -6.43 5.08
C THR A 122 -4.23 -5.56 3.85
N LEU A 123 -3.78 -6.10 2.72
CA LEU A 123 -3.94 -5.54 1.39
C LEU A 123 -4.78 -6.49 0.55
N VAL A 124 -5.41 -5.98 -0.49
CA VAL A 124 -6.08 -6.82 -1.50
C VAL A 124 -5.34 -6.67 -2.82
N ILE A 125 -5.02 -7.79 -3.45
CA ILE A 125 -4.47 -7.84 -4.80
C ILE A 125 -5.60 -8.31 -5.70
N VAL A 126 -6.00 -7.50 -6.67
CA VAL A 126 -7.15 -7.74 -7.52
C VAL A 126 -6.75 -7.74 -8.99
N GLU A 127 -7.30 -8.71 -9.74
CA GLU A 127 -7.02 -8.77 -11.18
C GLU A 127 -7.79 -7.67 -11.92
N ALA A 128 -7.05 -6.84 -12.59
CA ALA A 128 -7.62 -5.72 -13.34
C ALA A 128 -6.71 -5.30 -14.50
#